data_6d201ce3d07a2b8872013b1e58d5ab81
#
_entry.id   6d201ce3d07a2b8872013b1e58d5ab81
#
_cell.length_a   1.000
_cell.length_b   1.000
_cell.length_c   1.000
_cell.angle_alpha   90.00
_cell.angle_beta   90.00
_cell.angle_gamma   90.00
#
_symmetry.space_group_name_H-M   'P 1'
#
loop_
_entity.id
_entity.type
_entity.pdbx_description
1 polymer ?
#
loop_
_entity_poly.entity_id
_entity_poly.type
_entity_poly.pdbx_seq_one_letter_code
_entity_poly.pdbx_strand_id
1 'polypeptide(L)'
;FISMSFNQIFRKRMLEYPPEKTINCHAGKLPFYRGRNILNWALINDESEFGITVHYMDEGIDTGDIIHQKLYPIFDEDDYFSLLERAYSGCAELLYQAVKLLQSGTAKRTPQQLIHPEGFYCSDRKEGDEILDWNQSSREVFNFVRAICLPGPQARTFLNKNEILSNHVECI
;
A
#
# COMPACT_ATOMS: atom_id res chain seq x y z
N PHE A 1 -13.27 -13.97 9.62
CA PHE A 1 -13.34 -12.50 9.57
C PHE A 1 -12.57 -11.96 8.37
N ILE A 2 -13.03 -10.82 7.85
CA ILE A 2 -12.37 -10.09 6.76
C ILE A 2 -12.02 -8.71 7.28
N SER A 3 -10.77 -8.30 7.12
CA SER A 3 -10.26 -6.97 7.39
C SER A 3 -9.85 -6.30 6.07
N MET A 4 -10.11 -5.00 5.97
CA MET A 4 -9.62 -4.15 4.89
C MET A 4 -9.56 -2.71 5.40
N SER A 5 -8.42 -2.05 5.21
CA SER A 5 -8.21 -0.65 5.66
C SER A 5 -8.53 -0.40 7.15
N PHE A 6 -8.39 -1.43 7.99
CA PHE A 6 -8.64 -1.30 9.41
C PHE A 6 -7.36 -0.82 10.11
N ASN A 7 -7.47 0.24 10.91
CA ASN A 7 -6.31 0.94 11.47
C ASN A 7 -5.88 0.47 12.88
N GLN A 8 -6.42 -0.66 13.36
CA GLN A 8 -6.07 -1.22 14.66
C GLN A 8 -5.48 -2.63 14.50
N ILE A 9 -4.59 -2.98 15.42
CA ILE A 9 -3.98 -4.32 15.46
C ILE A 9 -4.95 -5.31 16.09
N PHE A 10 -5.23 -6.39 15.39
CA PHE A 10 -5.99 -7.53 15.93
C PHE A 10 -5.13 -8.27 16.95
N ARG A 11 -5.66 -8.41 18.15
CA ARG A 11 -4.98 -9.18 19.19
C ARG A 11 -5.28 -10.68 19.03
N LYS A 12 -4.41 -11.51 19.55
CA LYS A 12 -4.47 -12.99 19.52
C LYS A 12 -5.88 -13.53 19.74
N ARG A 13 -6.59 -13.10 20.77
CA ARG A 13 -7.96 -13.54 21.05
C ARG A 13 -8.95 -13.31 19.90
N MET A 14 -8.80 -12.22 19.14
CA MET A 14 -9.65 -11.96 17.98
C MET A 14 -9.25 -12.80 16.78
N LEU A 15 -7.95 -13.07 16.60
CA LEU A 15 -7.43 -13.90 15.52
C LEU A 15 -7.82 -15.37 15.68
N GLU A 16 -7.85 -15.86 16.93
CA GLU A 16 -8.18 -17.23 17.28
C GLU A 16 -9.70 -17.51 17.36
N TYR A 17 -10.54 -16.47 17.43
CA TYR A 17 -11.99 -16.63 17.56
C TYR A 17 -12.63 -17.34 16.36
N PRO A 18 -12.36 -17.00 15.09
CA PRO A 18 -12.77 -17.83 13.97
C PRO A 18 -11.65 -18.82 13.66
N PRO A 19 -11.83 -20.14 13.86
CA PRO A 19 -10.80 -21.10 13.57
C PRO A 19 -10.31 -20.93 12.12
N GLU A 20 -9.04 -20.55 11.97
CA GLU A 20 -8.25 -20.44 10.73
C GLU A 20 -8.68 -19.39 9.67
N LYS A 21 -9.56 -18.43 9.97
CA LYS A 21 -10.16 -17.64 8.87
C LYS A 21 -10.29 -16.15 9.17
N THR A 22 -9.25 -15.54 9.71
CA THR A 22 -9.12 -14.10 9.67
C THR A 22 -8.17 -13.72 8.54
N ILE A 23 -8.67 -12.99 7.56
CA ILE A 23 -7.91 -12.56 6.39
C ILE A 23 -7.93 -11.04 6.28
N ASN A 24 -6.89 -10.48 5.68
CA ASN A 24 -6.79 -9.06 5.37
C ASN A 24 -6.53 -8.86 3.88
N CYS A 25 -7.12 -7.81 3.31
CA CYS A 25 -6.77 -7.32 1.99
C CYS A 25 -5.92 -6.07 2.14
N HIS A 26 -4.69 -6.15 1.66
CA HIS A 26 -3.66 -5.13 1.79
C HIS A 26 -3.21 -4.65 0.41
N ALA A 27 -3.20 -3.35 0.17
CA ALA A 27 -2.77 -2.76 -1.10
C ALA A 27 -1.24 -2.67 -1.20
N GLY A 28 -0.53 -3.73 -0.83
CA GLY A 28 0.92 -3.86 -0.85
C GLY A 28 1.37 -5.17 -1.49
N LYS A 29 2.54 -5.14 -2.14
CA LYS A 29 3.23 -6.28 -2.74
C LYS A 29 3.98 -7.05 -1.64
N LEU A 30 3.24 -7.81 -0.79
CA LEU A 30 3.87 -8.58 0.30
C LEU A 30 4.87 -9.61 -0.23
N PRO A 31 5.99 -9.81 0.47
CA PRO A 31 6.40 -9.34 1.80
C PRO A 31 6.98 -7.92 1.85
N PHE A 32 7.05 -7.24 0.73
CA PHE A 32 7.44 -5.84 0.63
C PHE A 32 6.23 -4.94 0.83
N TYR A 33 6.46 -3.67 1.18
CA TYR A 33 5.36 -2.72 1.35
C TYR A 33 4.32 -3.17 2.38
N ARG A 34 4.76 -3.73 3.53
CA ARG A 34 3.93 -3.90 4.72
C ARG A 34 3.68 -2.56 5.39
N GLY A 35 2.63 -2.42 6.17
CA GLY A 35 2.36 -1.25 7.00
C GLY A 35 1.43 -0.23 6.34
N ARG A 36 1.84 1.05 6.26
CA ARG A 36 0.95 2.16 5.91
C ARG A 36 1.44 2.99 4.73
N ASN A 37 0.49 3.76 4.14
CA ASN A 37 0.76 4.69 3.04
C ASN A 37 1.44 4.02 1.83
N ILE A 38 1.11 2.78 1.55
CA ILE A 38 1.81 1.91 0.61
C ILE A 38 1.85 2.49 -0.80
N LEU A 39 0.72 2.99 -1.31
CA LEU A 39 0.65 3.56 -2.66
C LEU A 39 1.49 4.83 -2.78
N ASN A 40 1.52 5.66 -1.71
CA ASN A 40 2.40 6.83 -1.68
C ASN A 40 3.87 6.39 -1.75
N TRP A 41 4.27 5.41 -0.93
CA TRP A 41 5.64 4.91 -0.92
C TRP A 41 6.03 4.22 -2.23
N ALA A 42 5.11 3.52 -2.90
CA ALA A 42 5.38 2.94 -4.21
C ALA A 42 5.72 4.01 -5.25
N LEU A 43 4.97 5.12 -5.27
CA LEU A 43 5.24 6.25 -6.16
C LEU A 43 6.53 6.99 -5.77
N ILE A 44 6.75 7.28 -4.47
CA ILE A 44 7.97 7.95 -3.99
C ILE A 44 9.23 7.15 -4.36
N ASN A 45 9.15 5.82 -4.22
CA ASN A 45 10.27 4.92 -4.50
C ASN A 45 10.44 4.61 -5.99
N ASP A 46 9.70 5.25 -6.87
CA ASP A 46 9.77 5.04 -8.32
C ASP A 46 9.52 3.58 -8.75
N GLU A 47 8.62 2.88 -8.05
CA GLU A 47 8.29 1.50 -8.39
C GLU A 47 7.56 1.42 -9.73
N SER A 48 7.88 0.40 -10.52
CA SER A 48 7.21 0.13 -11.80
C SER A 48 5.87 -0.59 -11.65
N GLU A 49 5.56 -1.09 -10.44
CA GLU A 49 4.32 -1.80 -10.13
C GLU A 49 3.99 -1.72 -8.64
N PHE A 50 2.71 -1.78 -8.32
CA PHE A 50 2.24 -2.03 -6.97
C PHE A 50 1.50 -3.36 -6.88
N GLY A 51 1.37 -3.91 -5.69
CA GLY A 51 0.66 -5.16 -5.47
C GLY A 51 -0.57 -4.98 -4.60
N ILE A 52 -1.54 -5.88 -4.77
CA ILE A 52 -2.63 -6.10 -3.83
C ILE A 52 -2.51 -7.53 -3.35
N THR A 53 -2.55 -7.73 -2.05
CA THR A 53 -2.37 -9.05 -1.43
C THR A 53 -3.52 -9.34 -0.46
N VAL A 54 -4.16 -10.49 -0.63
CA VAL A 54 -5.01 -11.08 0.39
C VAL A 54 -4.20 -12.13 1.13
N HIS A 55 -4.11 -11.99 2.45
CA HIS A 55 -3.30 -12.86 3.30
C HIS A 55 -4.06 -13.26 4.58
N TYR A 56 -3.64 -14.34 5.20
CA TYR A 56 -4.07 -14.68 6.55
C TYR A 56 -3.52 -13.63 7.54
N MET A 57 -4.25 -13.35 8.59
CA MET A 57 -3.77 -12.49 9.66
C MET A 57 -3.08 -13.31 10.74
N ASP A 58 -1.98 -12.80 11.24
CA ASP A 58 -1.25 -13.25 12.42
C ASP A 58 -1.04 -12.08 13.40
N GLU A 59 -0.20 -12.27 14.41
CA GLU A 59 0.07 -11.21 15.41
C GLU A 59 0.97 -10.09 14.87
N GLY A 60 1.58 -10.26 13.70
CA GLY A 60 2.41 -9.26 13.04
C GLY A 60 1.58 -8.29 12.17
N ILE A 61 2.26 -7.28 11.65
CA ILE A 61 1.67 -6.34 10.71
C ILE A 61 1.94 -6.87 9.29
N ASP A 62 0.88 -7.32 8.62
CA ASP A 62 0.91 -7.83 7.24
C ASP A 62 1.93 -8.97 7.00
N THR A 63 2.14 -9.83 8.02
CA THR A 63 3.16 -10.90 8.02
C THR A 63 2.63 -12.29 7.69
N GLY A 64 1.33 -12.48 7.74
CA GLY A 64 0.71 -13.79 7.54
C GLY A 64 0.81 -14.33 6.11
N ASP A 65 0.58 -15.64 5.96
CA ASP A 65 0.71 -16.34 4.69
C ASP A 65 -0.20 -15.77 3.61
N ILE A 66 0.34 -15.63 2.39
CA ILE A 66 -0.39 -15.10 1.24
C ILE A 66 -1.37 -16.16 0.72
N ILE A 67 -2.62 -15.73 0.49
CA ILE A 67 -3.68 -16.50 -0.17
C ILE A 67 -3.67 -16.21 -1.67
N HIS A 68 -3.67 -14.93 -2.02
CA HIS A 68 -3.71 -14.45 -3.39
C HIS A 68 -3.05 -13.08 -3.51
N GLN A 69 -2.31 -12.86 -4.59
CA GLN A 69 -1.63 -11.59 -4.87
C GLN A 69 -1.75 -11.27 -6.35
N LYS A 70 -1.94 -9.99 -6.67
CA LYS A 70 -1.96 -9.49 -8.04
C LYS A 70 -1.15 -8.21 -8.11
N LEU A 71 -0.38 -8.07 -9.19
CA LEU A 71 0.46 -6.90 -9.45
C LEU A 71 -0.20 -6.01 -10.50
N TYR A 72 0.00 -4.71 -10.37
CA TYR A 72 -0.56 -3.67 -11.22
C TYR A 72 0.57 -2.73 -11.65
N PRO A 73 0.74 -2.43 -12.95
CA PRO A 73 1.79 -1.53 -13.39
C PRO A 73 1.55 -0.09 -12.90
N ILE A 74 2.64 0.64 -12.71
CA ILE A 74 2.65 2.09 -12.45
C ILE A 74 3.31 2.77 -13.65
N PHE A 75 2.66 3.78 -14.19
CA PHE A 75 3.14 4.58 -15.31
C PHE A 75 3.47 6.00 -14.85
N ASP A 76 4.10 6.78 -15.70
CA ASP A 76 4.46 8.17 -15.38
C ASP A 76 3.24 9.09 -15.27
N GLU A 77 2.15 8.74 -15.96
CA GLU A 77 0.86 9.44 -15.87
C GLU A 77 0.10 9.14 -14.57
N ASP A 78 0.55 8.13 -13.83
CA ASP A 78 -0.11 7.75 -12.58
C ASP A 78 0.29 8.67 -11.44
N ASP A 79 -0.69 8.95 -10.60
CA ASP A 79 -0.57 9.66 -9.34
C ASP A 79 -1.24 8.88 -8.20
N TYR A 80 -1.24 9.45 -7.01
CA TYR A 80 -1.88 8.81 -5.85
C TYR A 80 -3.37 8.55 -6.07
N PHE A 81 -4.07 9.47 -6.73
CA PHE A 81 -5.51 9.29 -6.98
C PHE A 81 -5.76 8.11 -7.92
N SER A 82 -5.06 8.03 -9.05
CA SER A 82 -5.22 6.93 -10.02
C SER A 82 -4.87 5.57 -9.43
N LEU A 83 -3.81 5.48 -8.61
CA LEU A 83 -3.45 4.26 -7.91
C LEU A 83 -4.52 3.87 -6.87
N LEU A 84 -5.06 4.83 -6.14
CA LEU A 84 -6.10 4.60 -5.14
C LEU A 84 -7.38 4.02 -5.77
N GLU A 85 -7.84 4.57 -6.88
CA GLU A 85 -8.99 4.07 -7.64
C GLU A 85 -8.77 2.62 -8.10
N ARG A 86 -7.58 2.34 -8.67
CA ARG A 86 -7.22 0.98 -9.08
C ARG A 86 -7.09 0.03 -7.88
N ALA A 87 -6.58 0.51 -6.76
CA ALA A 87 -6.47 -0.28 -5.55
C ALA A 87 -7.85 -0.64 -4.97
N TYR A 88 -8.80 0.28 -4.95
CA TYR A 88 -10.17 -0.02 -4.50
C TYR A 88 -10.83 -1.11 -5.35
N SER A 89 -10.78 -0.95 -6.66
CA SER A 89 -11.35 -1.94 -7.59
C SER A 89 -10.65 -3.28 -7.49
N GLY A 90 -9.31 -3.27 -7.45
CA GLY A 90 -8.48 -4.46 -7.35
C GLY A 90 -8.63 -5.20 -6.02
N CYS A 91 -8.76 -4.47 -4.91
CA CYS A 91 -9.01 -5.07 -3.58
C CYS A 91 -10.36 -5.79 -3.56
N ALA A 92 -11.41 -5.19 -4.11
CA ALA A 92 -12.74 -5.82 -4.16
C ALA A 92 -12.71 -7.12 -4.98
N GLU A 93 -12.08 -7.08 -6.17
CA GLU A 93 -11.94 -8.25 -7.04
C GLU A 93 -11.13 -9.36 -6.36
N LEU A 94 -9.94 -9.02 -5.86
CA LEU A 94 -9.01 -10.00 -5.30
C LEU A 94 -9.54 -10.63 -4.01
N LEU A 95 -10.20 -9.81 -3.17
CA LEU A 95 -10.85 -10.31 -1.96
C LEU A 95 -11.97 -11.29 -2.29
N TYR A 96 -12.80 -10.99 -3.29
CA TYR A 96 -13.83 -11.90 -3.75
C TYR A 96 -13.25 -13.23 -4.23
N GLN A 97 -12.18 -13.19 -5.03
CA GLN A 97 -11.49 -14.40 -5.50
C GLN A 97 -10.91 -15.20 -4.33
N ALA A 98 -10.25 -14.55 -3.37
CA ALA A 98 -9.71 -15.22 -2.19
C ALA A 98 -10.80 -15.89 -1.33
N VAL A 99 -11.95 -15.25 -1.16
CA VAL A 99 -13.11 -15.85 -0.46
C VAL A 99 -13.61 -17.09 -1.19
N LYS A 100 -13.68 -17.07 -2.53
CA LYS A 100 -14.05 -18.25 -3.32
C LYS A 100 -13.07 -19.40 -3.15
N LEU A 101 -11.76 -19.12 -3.15
CA LEU A 101 -10.73 -20.13 -2.89
C LEU A 101 -10.88 -20.75 -1.49
N LEU A 102 -11.17 -19.94 -0.48
CA LEU A 102 -11.42 -20.41 0.88
C LEU A 102 -12.69 -21.27 0.97
N GLN A 103 -13.78 -20.86 0.32
CA GLN A 103 -15.03 -21.62 0.32
C GLN A 103 -14.90 -22.97 -0.38
N SER A 104 -14.12 -23.06 -1.45
CA SER A 104 -13.87 -24.30 -2.17
C SER A 104 -12.82 -25.20 -1.50
N GLY A 105 -12.14 -24.73 -0.47
CA GLY A 105 -11.05 -25.46 0.18
C GLY A 105 -9.76 -25.53 -0.66
N THR A 106 -9.65 -24.72 -1.72
CA THR A 106 -8.49 -24.70 -2.63
C THR A 106 -7.51 -23.55 -2.37
N ALA A 107 -7.77 -22.74 -1.35
CA ALA A 107 -6.88 -21.65 -0.96
C ALA A 107 -5.50 -22.20 -0.55
N LYS A 108 -4.46 -21.69 -1.21
CA LYS A 108 -3.09 -22.00 -0.83
C LYS A 108 -2.66 -21.09 0.32
N ARG A 109 -1.63 -21.54 1.05
CA ARG A 109 -0.91 -20.73 2.04
C ARG A 109 0.53 -20.61 1.57
N THR A 110 0.93 -19.44 1.14
CA THR A 110 2.31 -19.17 0.73
C THR A 110 3.00 -18.35 1.80
N PRO A 111 3.89 -18.96 2.60
CA PRO A 111 4.68 -18.24 3.59
C PRO A 111 5.50 -17.13 2.92
N GLN A 112 5.43 -15.93 3.47
CA GLN A 112 6.14 -14.77 2.90
C GLN A 112 7.65 -14.96 2.86
N GLN A 113 8.21 -15.71 3.82
CA GLN A 113 9.65 -16.03 3.90
C GLN A 113 10.15 -16.84 2.68
N LEU A 114 9.27 -17.55 1.97
CA LEU A 114 9.63 -18.25 0.73
C LEU A 114 9.83 -17.28 -0.45
N ILE A 115 9.27 -16.07 -0.37
CA ILE A 115 9.46 -15.02 -1.37
C ILE A 115 10.67 -14.17 -1.02
N HIS A 116 10.74 -13.72 0.24
CA HIS A 116 11.88 -12.98 0.77
C HIS A 116 11.97 -13.17 2.29
N PRO A 117 13.16 -13.44 2.86
CA PRO A 117 13.29 -13.78 4.28
C PRO A 117 12.85 -12.67 5.23
N GLU A 118 13.04 -11.41 4.86
CA GLU A 118 12.77 -10.27 5.73
C GLU A 118 11.59 -9.42 5.24
N GLY A 119 11.54 -9.09 3.93
CA GLY A 119 10.64 -8.07 3.41
C GLY A 119 10.98 -6.67 3.95
N PHE A 120 10.03 -5.72 3.87
CA PHE A 120 10.19 -4.42 4.54
C PHE A 120 8.83 -3.78 4.87
N TYR A 121 8.90 -2.78 5.74
CA TYR A 121 7.75 -2.00 6.22
C TYR A 121 7.82 -0.57 5.74
N CYS A 122 6.67 -0.03 5.34
CA CYS A 122 6.47 1.38 5.10
C CYS A 122 5.98 2.07 6.37
N SER A 123 6.55 3.22 6.66
CA SER A 123 6.16 4.03 7.81
C SER A 123 4.86 4.79 7.56
N ASP A 124 4.20 5.14 8.64
CA ASP A 124 3.11 6.12 8.62
C ASP A 124 3.67 7.50 8.29
N ARG A 125 3.01 8.23 7.40
CA ARG A 125 3.37 9.62 7.09
C ARG A 125 2.77 10.55 8.14
N LYS A 126 3.52 11.57 8.51
CA LYS A 126 3.17 12.52 9.57
C LYS A 126 3.10 13.93 9.00
N GLU A 127 2.47 14.82 9.73
CA GLU A 127 2.51 16.25 9.43
C GLU A 127 3.95 16.74 9.30
N GLY A 128 4.24 17.47 8.22
CA GLY A 128 5.58 17.92 7.85
C GLY A 128 6.28 17.03 6.82
N ASP A 129 5.86 15.77 6.65
CA ASP A 129 6.41 14.87 5.62
C ASP A 129 6.01 15.29 4.20
N GLU A 130 5.11 16.26 4.05
CA GLU A 130 4.68 16.82 2.78
C GLU A 130 5.56 17.98 2.28
N ILE A 131 6.56 18.39 3.05
CA ILE A 131 7.45 19.48 2.67
C ILE A 131 8.44 19.00 1.61
N LEU A 132 8.48 19.70 0.46
CA LEU A 132 9.40 19.42 -0.64
C LEU A 132 10.85 19.71 -0.25
N ASP A 133 11.72 18.74 -0.48
CA ASP A 133 13.17 18.93 -0.47
C ASP A 133 13.67 19.20 -1.91
N TRP A 134 14.04 20.44 -2.19
CA TRP A 134 14.53 20.87 -3.49
C TRP A 134 15.97 20.44 -3.80
N ASN A 135 16.66 19.76 -2.88
CA ASN A 135 17.99 19.16 -3.14
C ASN A 135 17.88 17.79 -3.83
N GLN A 136 16.67 17.27 -3.99
CA GLN A 136 16.41 16.03 -4.72
C GLN A 136 16.48 16.23 -6.24
N SER A 137 16.63 15.12 -6.98
CA SER A 137 16.55 15.14 -8.43
C SER A 137 15.14 15.50 -8.93
N SER A 138 15.03 15.94 -10.19
CA SER A 138 13.71 16.23 -10.80
C SER A 138 12.78 15.03 -10.74
N ARG A 139 13.29 13.80 -10.92
CA ARG A 139 12.50 12.57 -10.83
C ARG A 139 11.96 12.33 -9.42
N GLU A 140 12.79 12.51 -8.40
CA GLU A 140 12.36 12.37 -7.00
C GLU A 140 11.33 13.41 -6.61
N VAL A 141 11.50 14.67 -7.02
CA VAL A 141 10.50 15.74 -6.81
C VAL A 141 9.20 15.42 -7.54
N PHE A 142 9.27 14.97 -8.79
CA PHE A 142 8.11 14.53 -9.57
C PHE A 142 7.36 13.40 -8.86
N ASN A 143 8.07 12.34 -8.48
CA ASN A 143 7.50 11.19 -7.77
C ASN A 143 6.89 11.60 -6.44
N PHE A 144 7.53 12.48 -5.70
CA PHE A 144 7.02 12.96 -4.43
C PHE A 144 5.71 13.74 -4.59
N VAL A 145 5.64 14.68 -5.54
CA VAL A 145 4.42 15.47 -5.76
C VAL A 145 3.25 14.58 -6.19
N ARG A 146 3.46 13.72 -7.18
CA ARG A 146 2.41 12.81 -7.65
C ARG A 146 1.97 11.78 -6.60
N ALA A 147 2.87 11.42 -5.66
CA ALA A 147 2.60 10.46 -4.61
C ALA A 147 1.70 10.99 -3.50
N ILE A 148 1.62 12.31 -3.30
CA ILE A 148 0.87 12.93 -2.20
C ILE A 148 -0.15 13.97 -2.66
N CYS A 149 -0.45 13.99 -3.97
CA CYS A 149 -1.51 14.80 -4.54
C CYS A 149 -2.88 14.49 -3.90
N LEU A 150 -3.89 15.26 -4.19
CA LEU A 150 -5.26 14.99 -3.71
C LEU A 150 -5.70 13.55 -4.07
N PRO A 151 -6.39 12.84 -3.16
CA PRO A 151 -6.91 13.28 -1.85
C PRO A 151 -5.89 13.30 -0.70
N GLY A 152 -4.60 13.19 -1.00
CA GLY A 152 -3.53 13.33 -0.02
C GLY A 152 -3.33 14.78 0.45
N PRO A 153 -2.27 15.01 1.26
CA PRO A 153 -2.01 16.31 1.90
C PRO A 153 -1.52 17.38 0.93
N GLN A 154 -1.15 17.02 -0.29
CA GLN A 154 -0.45 17.83 -1.29
C GLN A 154 1.00 18.17 -0.90
N ALA A 155 1.88 18.29 -1.88
CA ALA A 155 3.25 18.71 -1.65
C ALA A 155 3.31 20.20 -1.30
N ARG A 156 4.11 20.54 -0.29
CA ARG A 156 4.20 21.86 0.30
C ARG A 156 5.59 22.43 0.10
N THR A 157 5.66 23.71 -0.30
CA THR A 157 6.91 24.47 -0.32
C THR A 157 6.67 25.92 0.09
N PHE A 158 7.75 26.70 0.21
CA PHE A 158 7.68 28.09 0.63
C PHE A 158 8.45 28.98 -0.35
N LEU A 159 7.82 30.06 -0.82
CA LEU A 159 8.45 31.09 -1.61
C LEU A 159 8.25 32.47 -0.93
N ASN A 160 9.33 33.15 -0.58
CA ASN A 160 9.28 34.43 0.14
C ASN A 160 8.36 34.38 1.39
N LYS A 161 8.44 33.33 2.18
CA LYS A 161 7.60 33.02 3.36
C LYS A 161 6.12 32.73 3.07
N ASN A 162 5.71 32.71 1.81
CA ASN A 162 4.37 32.28 1.43
C ASN A 162 4.37 30.77 1.20
N GLU A 163 3.40 30.10 1.77
CA GLU A 163 3.17 28.68 1.53
C GLU A 163 2.58 28.46 0.15
N ILE A 164 3.09 27.46 -0.55
CA ILE A 164 2.60 27.00 -1.85
C ILE A 164 2.32 25.50 -1.75
N LEU A 165 1.12 25.10 -2.14
CA LEU A 165 0.73 23.71 -2.29
C LEU A 165 0.80 23.31 -3.76
N SER A 166 1.43 22.19 -4.05
CA SER A 166 1.49 21.61 -5.39
C SER A 166 0.73 20.30 -5.43
N ASN A 167 -0.17 20.18 -6.40
CA ASN A 167 -0.96 18.99 -6.65
C ASN A 167 -0.59 18.28 -7.95
N HIS A 168 0.13 18.96 -8.82
CA HIS A 168 0.54 18.43 -10.10
C HIS A 168 1.88 19.03 -10.51
N VAL A 169 2.69 18.22 -11.19
CA VAL A 169 3.98 18.62 -11.75
C VAL A 169 4.26 17.76 -12.98
N GLU A 170 4.93 18.34 -13.94
CA GLU A 170 5.40 17.63 -15.13
C GLU A 170 6.91 17.46 -15.07
N CYS A 171 7.38 16.27 -15.46
CA CYS A 171 8.80 16.01 -15.67
C CYS A 171 9.10 16.25 -17.15
N ILE A 172 9.88 17.33 -17.43
CA ILE A 172 10.27 17.74 -18.79
C ILE A 172 11.63 17.13 -19.12
#